data_099cb8a84bb9baed51d9b1f549d72409
#
_entry.id   099cb8a84bb9baed51d9b1f549d72409
#
_cell.length_a   1.000
_cell.length_b   1.000
_cell.length_c   1.000
_cell.angle_alpha   90.00
_cell.angle_beta   90.00
_cell.angle_gamma   90.00
#
_symmetry.space_group_name_H-M   'P 1'
#
loop_
_entity.id
_entity.type
_entity.pdbx_description
1 polymer ?
#
loop_
_entity_poly.entity_id
_entity_poly.type
_entity_poly.pdbx_seq_one_letter_code
_entity_poly.pdbx_strand_id
1 'polypeptide(L)'
;TDARVNLVTPALFARFPTVEAMAAADIGEVEELIRSCGFYHGKARDLVWQAQRITEVYGGKVPDNMDDLLTLPGVGRKSANLILGDVFHQPGAVVVDTHCIRLSNRMGLVDNDKDPVRIEKALRAVLPPEKSNDFCHRLVLHGRAVCTARKPLCDICCCAAYCKTLNQ
;
A
#
# COMPACT_ATOMS: atom_id res chain seq x y z
N THR A 1 2.38 0.38 -12.47
CA THR A 1 3.20 -0.66 -11.80
C THR A 1 4.34 -0.02 -11.04
N ASP A 2 4.85 -0.68 -9.97
CA ASP A 2 5.99 -0.20 -9.16
C ASP A 2 7.20 0.11 -10.05
N ALA A 3 7.51 -0.78 -11.01
CA ALA A 3 8.61 -0.60 -11.95
C ALA A 3 8.48 0.70 -12.76
N ARG A 4 7.27 1.08 -13.18
CA ARG A 4 7.06 2.33 -13.92
C ARG A 4 7.17 3.55 -13.02
N VAL A 5 6.63 3.48 -11.81
CA VAL A 5 6.74 4.56 -10.81
C VAL A 5 8.22 4.82 -10.48
N ASN A 6 9.00 3.79 -10.24
CA ASN A 6 10.42 3.90 -9.91
C ASN A 6 11.27 4.55 -11.04
N LEU A 7 10.79 4.53 -12.28
CA LEU A 7 11.47 5.22 -13.40
C LEU A 7 11.22 6.74 -13.41
N VAL A 8 10.10 7.20 -12.87
CA VAL A 8 9.73 8.63 -12.92
C VAL A 8 10.02 9.38 -11.62
N THR A 9 10.03 8.69 -10.48
CA THR A 9 10.24 9.32 -9.16
C THR A 9 11.58 10.03 -8.99
N PRO A 10 12.73 9.56 -9.56
CA PRO A 10 13.97 10.31 -9.44
C PRO A 10 13.90 11.71 -10.07
N ALA A 11 13.33 11.83 -11.26
CA ALA A 11 13.15 13.13 -11.92
C ALA A 11 12.14 14.01 -11.19
N LEU A 12 11.04 13.43 -10.70
CA LEU A 12 10.02 14.14 -9.93
C LEU A 12 10.61 14.74 -8.65
N PHE A 13 11.34 13.95 -7.87
CA PHE A 13 11.94 14.43 -6.61
C PHE A 13 13.17 15.31 -6.80
N ALA A 14 13.89 15.18 -7.92
CA ALA A 14 14.92 16.16 -8.27
C ALA A 14 14.33 17.54 -8.57
N ARG A 15 13.16 17.58 -9.22
CA ARG A 15 12.45 18.82 -9.55
C ARG A 15 11.72 19.44 -8.35
N PHE A 16 11.13 18.61 -7.50
CA PHE A 16 10.37 19.01 -6.30
C PHE A 16 10.93 18.31 -5.06
N PRO A 17 12.08 18.78 -4.53
CA PRO A 17 12.80 18.05 -3.48
C PRO A 17 12.19 18.18 -2.08
N THR A 18 11.25 19.09 -1.88
CA THR A 18 10.56 19.27 -0.59
C THR A 18 9.05 19.26 -0.75
N VAL A 19 8.34 19.09 0.35
CA VAL A 19 6.88 19.13 0.35
C VAL A 19 6.35 20.51 -0.06
N GLU A 20 7.04 21.59 0.32
CA GLU A 20 6.70 22.96 -0.05
C GLU A 20 6.91 23.19 -1.56
N ALA A 21 7.98 22.65 -2.12
CA ALA A 21 8.23 22.73 -3.55
C ALA A 21 7.14 21.98 -4.34
N MET A 22 6.71 20.82 -3.87
CA MET A 22 5.61 20.08 -4.47
C MET A 22 4.26 20.78 -4.28
N ALA A 23 4.02 21.41 -3.12
CA ALA A 23 2.79 22.18 -2.84
C ALA A 23 2.64 23.39 -3.76
N ALA A 24 3.76 24.01 -4.17
CA ALA A 24 3.80 25.15 -5.09
C ALA A 24 3.91 24.74 -6.57
N ALA A 25 3.92 23.45 -6.88
CA ALA A 25 4.11 22.94 -8.23
C ALA A 25 2.90 23.24 -9.14
N ASP A 26 3.16 23.55 -10.41
CA ASP A 26 2.15 23.50 -11.44
C ASP A 26 1.74 22.04 -11.72
N ILE A 27 0.44 21.77 -11.72
CA ILE A 27 -0.09 20.41 -11.93
C ILE A 27 0.33 19.87 -13.31
N GLY A 28 0.34 20.72 -14.34
CA GLY A 28 0.75 20.31 -15.69
C GLY A 28 2.22 19.91 -15.76
N GLU A 29 3.10 20.59 -15.02
CA GLU A 29 4.51 20.21 -14.92
C GLU A 29 4.67 18.85 -14.23
N VAL A 30 3.92 18.58 -13.17
CA VAL A 30 3.90 17.27 -12.51
C VAL A 30 3.35 16.19 -13.44
N GLU A 31 2.27 16.48 -14.19
CA GLU A 31 1.71 15.56 -15.19
C GLU A 31 2.75 15.13 -16.23
N GLU A 32 3.52 16.06 -16.78
CA GLU A 32 4.54 15.74 -17.77
C GLU A 32 5.61 14.79 -17.18
N LEU A 33 6.06 15.01 -15.96
CA LEU A 33 7.05 14.17 -15.31
C LEU A 33 6.57 12.75 -15.06
N ILE A 34 5.27 12.56 -14.75
CA ILE A 34 4.70 11.24 -14.44
C ILE A 34 3.80 10.69 -15.54
N ARG A 35 3.83 11.27 -16.75
CA ARG A 35 2.94 10.94 -17.87
C ARG A 35 2.90 9.47 -18.25
N SER A 36 4.01 8.77 -18.08
CA SER A 36 4.07 7.34 -18.37
C SER A 36 3.37 6.45 -17.32
N CYS A 37 2.92 7.01 -16.19
CA CYS A 37 2.15 6.31 -15.18
C CYS A 37 0.66 6.28 -15.55
N GLY A 38 -0.01 5.14 -15.35
CA GLY A 38 -1.48 5.08 -15.51
C GLY A 38 -2.20 6.04 -14.56
N PHE A 39 -3.26 6.69 -15.05
CA PHE A 39 -4.05 7.68 -14.30
C PHE A 39 -3.23 8.89 -13.82
N TYR A 40 -2.24 9.32 -14.60
CA TYR A 40 -1.29 10.36 -14.23
C TYR A 40 -1.95 11.71 -13.92
N HIS A 41 -3.02 12.10 -14.61
CA HIS A 41 -3.75 13.33 -14.32
C HIS A 41 -4.28 13.38 -12.87
N GLY A 42 -4.97 12.32 -12.43
CA GLY A 42 -5.44 12.23 -11.05
C GLY A 42 -4.29 12.21 -10.05
N LYS A 43 -3.23 11.45 -10.36
CA LYS A 43 -2.06 11.36 -9.49
C LYS A 43 -1.30 12.68 -9.35
N ALA A 44 -1.11 13.43 -10.44
CA ALA A 44 -0.45 14.72 -10.39
C ALA A 44 -1.21 15.70 -9.49
N ARG A 45 -2.53 15.79 -9.70
CA ARG A 45 -3.41 16.60 -8.87
C ARG A 45 -3.35 16.19 -7.40
N ASP A 46 -3.45 14.88 -7.13
CA ASP A 46 -3.42 14.36 -5.77
C ASP A 46 -2.06 14.63 -5.10
N LEU A 47 -0.93 14.52 -5.82
CA LEU A 47 0.41 14.84 -5.30
C LEU A 47 0.51 16.31 -4.87
N VAL A 48 0.06 17.23 -5.70
CA VAL A 48 0.10 18.68 -5.38
C VAL A 48 -0.82 18.99 -4.21
N TRP A 49 -2.07 18.54 -4.24
CA TRP A 49 -3.03 18.80 -3.18
C TRP A 49 -2.67 18.14 -1.86
N GLN A 50 -2.09 16.94 -1.91
CA GLN A 50 -1.54 16.27 -0.74
C GLN A 50 -0.43 17.09 -0.10
N ALA A 51 0.51 17.59 -0.91
CA ALA A 51 1.61 18.43 -0.45
C ALA A 51 1.12 19.75 0.15
N GLN A 52 0.13 20.41 -0.49
CA GLN A 52 -0.52 21.60 0.04
C GLN A 52 -1.15 21.32 1.42
N ARG A 53 -1.93 20.25 1.53
CA ARG A 53 -2.56 19.89 2.80
C ARG A 53 -1.53 19.55 3.89
N ILE A 54 -0.44 18.83 3.56
CA ILE A 54 0.64 18.54 4.50
C ILE A 54 1.29 19.84 4.99
N THR A 55 1.52 20.79 4.10
CA THR A 55 2.13 22.09 4.44
C THR A 55 1.18 22.94 5.29
N GLU A 56 -0.07 23.09 4.85
CA GLU A 56 -1.03 24.01 5.46
C GLU A 56 -1.60 23.51 6.80
N VAL A 57 -1.91 22.21 6.88
CA VAL A 57 -2.61 21.62 8.02
C VAL A 57 -1.65 20.96 9.00
N TYR A 58 -0.59 20.32 8.47
CA TYR A 58 0.31 19.50 9.27
C TYR A 58 1.73 20.10 9.41
N GLY A 59 1.90 21.38 9.03
CA GLY A 59 3.16 22.12 9.24
C GLY A 59 4.33 21.49 8.49
N GLY A 60 4.09 20.92 7.30
CA GLY A 60 5.12 20.29 6.45
C GLY A 60 5.52 18.88 6.89
N LYS A 61 4.84 18.29 7.88
CA LYS A 61 5.13 16.93 8.36
C LYS A 61 4.02 15.96 7.97
N VAL A 62 4.40 14.80 7.48
CA VAL A 62 3.43 13.72 7.19
C VAL A 62 2.82 13.26 8.52
N PRO A 63 1.47 13.21 8.66
CA PRO A 63 0.84 12.73 9.87
C PRO A 63 1.11 11.24 10.12
N ASP A 64 1.18 10.87 11.37
CA ASP A 64 1.55 9.53 11.85
C ASP A 64 0.36 8.73 12.43
N ASN A 65 -0.85 9.11 12.09
CA ASN A 65 -2.06 8.41 12.51
C ASN A 65 -3.03 8.18 11.35
N MET A 66 -3.89 7.18 11.51
CA MET A 66 -4.81 6.74 10.44
C MET A 66 -5.79 7.83 10.02
N ASP A 67 -6.38 8.54 10.98
CA ASP A 67 -7.46 9.50 10.71
C ASP A 67 -6.95 10.68 9.90
N ASP A 68 -5.81 11.23 10.26
CA ASP A 68 -5.17 12.32 9.54
C ASP A 68 -4.64 11.89 8.17
N LEU A 69 -4.03 10.70 8.07
CA LEU A 69 -3.58 10.17 6.78
C LEU A 69 -4.73 10.01 5.78
N LEU A 70 -5.91 9.58 6.24
CA LEU A 70 -7.09 9.43 5.38
C LEU A 70 -7.66 10.78 4.91
N THR A 71 -7.27 11.91 5.50
CA THR A 71 -7.64 13.23 5.01
C THR A 71 -6.82 13.70 3.82
N LEU A 72 -5.68 13.04 3.55
CA LEU A 72 -4.79 13.42 2.45
C LEU A 72 -5.36 12.93 1.12
N PRO A 73 -5.43 13.80 0.09
CA PRO A 73 -5.87 13.42 -1.25
C PRO A 73 -5.08 12.23 -1.79
N GLY A 74 -5.75 11.26 -2.39
CA GLY A 74 -5.11 10.05 -2.94
C GLY A 74 -4.64 9.01 -1.92
N VAL A 75 -4.74 9.28 -0.62
CA VAL A 75 -4.39 8.34 0.44
C VAL A 75 -5.62 7.58 0.91
N GLY A 76 -5.73 6.33 0.50
CA GLY A 76 -6.73 5.41 1.03
C GLY A 76 -6.18 4.56 2.19
N ARG A 77 -7.05 3.76 2.80
CA ARG A 77 -6.73 2.92 3.97
C ARG A 77 -5.51 2.01 3.77
N LYS A 78 -5.37 1.43 2.56
CA LYS A 78 -4.19 0.63 2.20
C LYS A 78 -2.90 1.44 2.29
N SER A 79 -2.88 2.64 1.68
CA SER A 79 -1.70 3.51 1.68
C SER A 79 -1.40 4.04 3.07
N ALA A 80 -2.42 4.39 3.85
CA ALA A 80 -2.26 4.81 5.24
C ALA A 80 -1.61 3.71 6.09
N ASN A 81 -2.09 2.46 6.01
CA ASN A 81 -1.46 1.34 6.71
C ASN A 81 0.00 1.12 6.27
N LEU A 82 0.29 1.27 4.96
CA LEU A 82 1.66 1.13 4.47
C LEU A 82 2.58 2.21 5.05
N ILE A 83 2.12 3.47 5.08
CA ILE A 83 2.87 4.58 5.67
C ILE A 83 3.10 4.35 7.18
N LEU A 84 2.05 3.95 7.90
CA LEU A 84 2.16 3.68 9.34
C LEU A 84 3.14 2.52 9.64
N GLY A 85 3.10 1.45 8.85
CA GLY A 85 3.97 0.30 9.04
C GLY A 85 5.41 0.53 8.57
N ASP A 86 5.61 1.04 7.35
CA ASP A 86 6.94 1.12 6.73
C ASP A 86 7.72 2.37 7.13
N VAL A 87 7.04 3.51 7.30
CA VAL A 87 7.70 4.79 7.60
C VAL A 87 7.71 5.05 9.10
N PHE A 88 6.59 4.85 9.78
CA PHE A 88 6.46 5.14 11.20
C PHE A 88 6.68 3.92 12.10
N HIS A 89 6.87 2.73 11.52
CA HIS A 89 7.10 1.47 12.24
C HIS A 89 6.06 1.17 13.32
N GLN A 90 4.83 1.61 13.10
CA GLN A 90 3.75 1.41 14.05
C GLN A 90 3.30 -0.06 14.06
N PRO A 91 3.19 -0.69 15.24
CA PRO A 91 2.68 -2.05 15.34
C PRO A 91 1.20 -2.12 14.96
N GLY A 92 0.78 -3.25 14.43
CA GLY A 92 -0.62 -3.47 14.04
C GLY A 92 -1.01 -2.89 12.68
N ALA A 93 -0.08 -2.33 11.91
CA ALA A 93 -0.34 -1.94 10.53
C ALA A 93 -0.58 -3.19 9.65
N VAL A 94 -1.75 -3.29 9.04
CA VAL A 94 -2.15 -4.40 8.16
C VAL A 94 -2.50 -3.86 6.79
N VAL A 95 -1.62 -4.13 5.82
CA VAL A 95 -1.77 -3.67 4.44
C VAL A 95 -2.57 -4.69 3.64
N VAL A 96 -3.84 -4.40 3.38
CA VAL A 96 -4.72 -5.29 2.61
C VAL A 96 -4.70 -4.91 1.14
N ASP A 97 -3.90 -5.61 0.36
CA ASP A 97 -3.85 -5.52 -1.10
C ASP A 97 -4.48 -6.76 -1.76
N THR A 98 -4.41 -6.85 -3.07
CA THR A 98 -4.95 -8.00 -3.82
C THR A 98 -4.25 -9.32 -3.49
N HIS A 99 -2.98 -9.30 -3.08
CA HIS A 99 -2.26 -10.49 -2.61
C HIS A 99 -2.77 -10.89 -1.24
N CYS A 100 -2.87 -9.94 -0.31
CA CYS A 100 -3.39 -10.17 1.02
C CYS A 100 -4.81 -10.75 0.97
N ILE A 101 -5.74 -10.15 0.22
CA ILE A 101 -7.10 -10.67 0.04
C ILE A 101 -7.07 -12.12 -0.45
N ARG A 102 -6.31 -12.39 -1.52
CA ARG A 102 -6.27 -13.72 -2.13
C ARG A 102 -5.69 -14.78 -1.20
N LEU A 103 -4.53 -14.49 -0.61
CA LEU A 103 -3.84 -15.46 0.22
C LEU A 103 -4.55 -15.71 1.53
N SER A 104 -5.08 -14.67 2.18
CA SER A 104 -5.86 -14.82 3.41
C SER A 104 -7.06 -15.74 3.23
N ASN A 105 -7.77 -15.62 2.08
CA ASN A 105 -8.87 -16.54 1.76
C ASN A 105 -8.37 -17.95 1.48
N ARG A 106 -7.33 -18.13 0.66
CA ARG A 106 -6.78 -19.46 0.33
C ARG A 106 -6.24 -20.21 1.54
N MET A 107 -5.59 -19.48 2.45
CA MET A 107 -5.04 -20.03 3.67
C MET A 107 -6.11 -20.28 4.75
N GLY A 108 -7.31 -19.72 4.59
CA GLY A 108 -8.40 -19.85 5.55
C GLY A 108 -8.30 -18.91 6.75
N LEU A 109 -7.54 -17.83 6.62
CA LEU A 109 -7.46 -16.77 7.64
C LEU A 109 -8.73 -15.90 7.67
N VAL A 110 -9.42 -15.85 6.54
CA VAL A 110 -10.77 -15.27 6.38
C VAL A 110 -11.61 -16.19 5.50
N ASP A 111 -12.94 -16.03 5.52
CA ASP A 111 -13.85 -16.91 4.79
C ASP A 111 -14.56 -16.16 3.65
N ASN A 112 -14.09 -16.39 2.41
CA ASN A 112 -14.61 -15.79 1.16
C ASN A 112 -14.84 -14.27 1.22
N ASP A 113 -14.07 -13.58 2.03
CA ASP A 113 -14.20 -12.14 2.20
C ASP A 113 -13.38 -11.38 1.13
N LYS A 114 -14.00 -10.36 0.55
CA LYS A 114 -13.37 -9.47 -0.44
C LYS A 114 -13.28 -8.02 0.06
N ASP A 115 -13.88 -7.72 1.21
CA ASP A 115 -13.85 -6.39 1.81
C ASP A 115 -12.52 -6.16 2.52
N PRO A 116 -11.69 -5.22 2.06
CA PRO A 116 -10.38 -4.96 2.66
C PRO A 116 -10.46 -4.56 4.14
N VAL A 117 -11.52 -3.85 4.54
CA VAL A 117 -11.67 -3.37 5.93
C VAL A 117 -11.99 -4.54 6.87
N ARG A 118 -12.86 -5.45 6.44
CA ARG A 118 -13.18 -6.65 7.22
C ARG A 118 -11.98 -7.58 7.34
N ILE A 119 -11.24 -7.77 6.24
CA ILE A 119 -10.01 -8.58 6.23
C ILE A 119 -8.95 -7.96 7.14
N GLU A 120 -8.75 -6.64 7.08
CA GLU A 120 -7.83 -5.93 7.98
C GLU A 120 -8.18 -6.19 9.44
N LYS A 121 -9.46 -6.04 9.80
CA LYS A 121 -9.94 -6.27 11.18
C LYS A 121 -9.73 -7.72 11.61
N ALA A 122 -10.04 -8.69 10.76
CA ALA A 122 -9.85 -10.11 11.05
C ALA A 122 -8.37 -10.46 11.25
N LEU A 123 -7.49 -9.96 10.38
CA LEU A 123 -6.04 -10.19 10.50
C LEU A 123 -5.45 -9.52 11.75
N ARG A 124 -5.88 -8.30 12.08
CA ARG A 124 -5.47 -7.62 13.32
C ARG A 124 -5.84 -8.40 14.59
N ALA A 125 -6.93 -9.16 14.54
CA ALA A 125 -7.38 -9.96 15.69
C ALA A 125 -6.51 -11.20 15.95
N VAL A 126 -5.81 -11.71 14.93
CA VAL A 126 -5.05 -12.96 15.03
C VAL A 126 -3.53 -12.77 14.91
N LEU A 127 -3.09 -11.67 14.32
CA LEU A 127 -1.67 -11.39 14.16
C LEU A 127 -1.11 -10.64 15.37
N PRO A 128 0.08 -11.03 15.87
CA PRO A 128 0.82 -10.19 16.80
C PRO A 128 1.09 -8.82 16.17
N PRO A 129 0.78 -7.70 16.85
CA PRO A 129 0.88 -6.36 16.25
C PRO A 129 2.26 -6.06 15.65
N GLU A 130 3.33 -6.47 16.30
CA GLU A 130 4.72 -6.27 15.86
C GLU A 130 5.09 -7.11 14.61
N LYS A 131 4.28 -8.12 14.25
CA LYS A 131 4.47 -8.97 13.07
C LYS A 131 3.57 -8.60 11.90
N SER A 132 2.59 -7.75 12.12
CA SER A 132 1.52 -7.48 11.14
C SER A 132 2.05 -6.94 9.83
N ASN A 133 2.94 -5.96 9.86
CA ASN A 133 3.52 -5.36 8.66
C ASN A 133 4.40 -6.35 7.89
N ASP A 134 5.31 -7.06 8.57
CA ASP A 134 6.16 -8.09 7.97
C ASP A 134 5.32 -9.23 7.36
N PHE A 135 4.25 -9.64 8.02
CA PHE A 135 3.32 -10.62 7.48
C PHE A 135 2.72 -10.18 6.14
N CYS A 136 2.26 -8.92 6.04
CA CYS A 136 1.70 -8.39 4.80
C CYS A 136 2.74 -8.36 3.67
N HIS A 137 3.97 -7.95 3.94
CA HIS A 137 5.07 -8.00 2.96
C HIS A 137 5.35 -9.43 2.48
N ARG A 138 5.40 -10.39 3.39
CA ARG A 138 5.57 -11.82 3.05
C ARG A 138 4.44 -12.34 2.18
N LEU A 139 3.19 -11.94 2.43
CA LEU A 139 2.07 -12.30 1.56
C LEU A 139 2.25 -11.78 0.13
N VAL A 140 2.75 -10.56 -0.04
CA VAL A 140 3.03 -10.00 -1.37
C VAL A 140 4.13 -10.81 -2.07
N LEU A 141 5.26 -11.07 -1.40
CA LEU A 141 6.38 -11.83 -1.96
C LEU A 141 5.97 -13.25 -2.31
N HIS A 142 5.29 -13.95 -1.39
CA HIS A 142 4.79 -15.30 -1.60
C HIS A 142 3.73 -15.34 -2.72
N GLY A 143 2.86 -14.34 -2.75
CA GLY A 143 1.82 -14.22 -3.77
C GLY A 143 2.35 -13.92 -5.17
N ARG A 144 3.53 -13.30 -5.29
CA ARG A 144 4.23 -13.08 -6.56
C ARG A 144 5.01 -14.32 -7.00
N ALA A 145 5.72 -14.96 -6.09
CA ALA A 145 6.65 -16.03 -6.39
C ALA A 145 6.00 -17.43 -6.44
N VAL A 146 5.08 -17.74 -5.54
CA VAL A 146 4.56 -19.09 -5.32
C VAL A 146 3.04 -19.15 -5.48
N CYS A 147 2.29 -18.43 -4.61
CA CYS A 147 0.83 -18.48 -4.60
C CYS A 147 0.23 -17.50 -5.63
N THR A 148 0.56 -17.67 -6.91
CA THR A 148 0.09 -16.80 -7.99
C THR A 148 -1.43 -16.90 -8.20
N ALA A 149 -2.03 -15.91 -8.85
CA ALA A 149 -3.48 -15.85 -9.01
C ALA A 149 -4.03 -17.00 -9.85
N ARG A 150 -3.36 -17.32 -10.98
CA ARG A 150 -3.86 -18.29 -11.98
C ARG A 150 -3.30 -19.69 -11.80
N LYS A 151 -2.00 -19.82 -11.48
CA LYS A 151 -1.28 -21.10 -11.37
C LYS A 151 -0.41 -21.10 -10.14
N PRO A 152 -0.98 -21.33 -8.96
CA PRO A 152 -0.18 -21.44 -7.74
C PRO A 152 0.72 -22.68 -7.80
N LEU A 153 1.97 -22.52 -7.34
CA LEU A 153 2.97 -23.59 -7.27
C LEU A 153 2.85 -24.31 -5.93
N CYS A 154 1.77 -25.07 -5.76
CA CYS A 154 1.43 -25.70 -4.48
C CYS A 154 2.44 -26.77 -4.04
N ASP A 155 3.07 -27.47 -4.99
CA ASP A 155 4.04 -28.55 -4.72
C ASP A 155 5.30 -28.05 -4.00
N ILE A 156 5.66 -26.77 -4.19
CA ILE A 156 6.82 -26.14 -3.54
C ILE A 156 6.42 -25.12 -2.47
N CYS A 157 5.13 -25.05 -2.14
CA CYS A 157 4.62 -24.06 -1.20
C CYS A 157 4.96 -24.43 0.25
N CYS A 158 5.73 -23.58 0.94
CA CYS A 158 6.05 -23.79 2.36
C CYS A 158 4.82 -23.76 3.29
N CYS A 159 3.69 -23.23 2.84
CA CYS A 159 2.43 -23.16 3.58
C CYS A 159 1.46 -24.28 3.21
N ALA A 160 1.83 -25.24 2.36
CA ALA A 160 0.93 -26.27 1.83
C ALA A 160 0.21 -27.06 2.94
N ALA A 161 0.93 -27.45 3.97
CA ALA A 161 0.41 -28.22 5.10
C ALA A 161 -0.72 -27.49 5.90
N TYR A 162 -0.73 -26.17 5.84
CA TYR A 162 -1.69 -25.31 6.58
C TYR A 162 -2.71 -24.63 5.66
N CYS A 163 -2.65 -24.88 4.36
CA CYS A 163 -3.48 -24.18 3.38
C CYS A 163 -4.88 -24.80 3.32
N LYS A 164 -5.91 -24.05 3.67
CA LYS A 164 -7.32 -24.50 3.61
C LYS A 164 -7.69 -25.00 2.21
N THR A 165 -7.26 -24.27 1.15
CA THR A 165 -7.59 -24.65 -0.24
C THR A 165 -7.01 -26.00 -0.69
N LEU A 166 -5.93 -26.48 -0.09
CA LEU A 166 -5.32 -27.76 -0.43
C LEU A 166 -5.82 -28.93 0.44
N ASN A 167 -6.30 -28.62 1.62
CA ASN A 167 -6.65 -29.62 2.65
C ASN A 167 -8.19 -29.71 2.84
N GLN A 168 -8.98 -29.15 1.95
CA GLN A 168 -10.40 -29.37 1.76
C GLN A 168 -10.61 -30.40 0.64
#